data_b1e646446b27153ed6e7545075d78602
#
_entry.id   b1e646446b27153ed6e7545075d78602
#
_cell.length_a   1.000
_cell.length_b   1.000
_cell.length_c   1.000
_cell.angle_alpha   90.00
_cell.angle_beta   90.00
_cell.angle_gamma   90.00
#
_symmetry.space_group_name_H-M   'P 1'
#
loop_
_entity.id
_entity.type
_entity.pdbx_description
1 polymer ?
#
loop_
_entity_poly.entity_id
_entity_poly.type
_entity_poly.pdbx_seq_one_letter_code
_entity_poly.pdbx_strand_id
1 'polypeptide(L)'
;MYDANVSSYIGKLDELDAQYKSAVESFSKKTILFGDRFPFRYLVDDYGLNYYAAFVGCSAESEASFETISFLSKKTDELGLKSILTIEKSDKKIAKTIISNTRNKNQKTLEMDSLQSTTSKDAANGTTYLSVMQNNLNVLKEALQ
;
A
#
# COMPACT_ATOMS: atom_id res chain seq x y z
N MET A 1 -12.54 33.53 -6.12
CA MET A 1 -12.41 32.69 -4.91
C MET A 1 -12.36 31.21 -5.26
N TYR A 2 -13.30 30.65 -5.99
CA TYR A 2 -13.30 29.24 -6.36
C TYR A 2 -12.08 28.84 -7.22
N ASP A 3 -11.75 29.60 -8.27
CA ASP A 3 -10.60 29.34 -9.15
C ASP A 3 -9.28 29.33 -8.40
N ALA A 4 -9.09 30.25 -7.45
CA ALA A 4 -7.89 30.30 -6.61
C ALA A 4 -7.79 29.08 -5.69
N ASN A 5 -8.90 28.63 -5.10
CA ASN A 5 -8.93 27.44 -4.23
C ASN A 5 -8.66 26.17 -5.03
N VAL A 6 -9.25 26.05 -6.22
CA VAL A 6 -9.02 24.92 -7.13
C VAL A 6 -7.55 24.87 -7.55
N SER A 7 -6.99 25.99 -8.01
CA SER A 7 -5.59 26.07 -8.43
C SER A 7 -4.63 25.73 -7.29
N SER A 8 -4.91 26.21 -6.07
CA SER A 8 -4.12 25.89 -4.89
C SER A 8 -4.16 24.39 -4.56
N TYR A 9 -5.34 23.77 -4.64
CA TYR A 9 -5.49 22.34 -4.36
C TYR A 9 -4.82 21.47 -5.42
N ILE A 10 -4.97 21.80 -6.70
CA ILE A 10 -4.28 21.12 -7.80
C ILE A 10 -2.77 21.20 -7.59
N GLY A 11 -2.23 22.36 -7.23
CA GLY A 11 -0.81 22.51 -6.93
C GLY A 11 -0.31 21.57 -5.85
N LYS A 12 -1.11 21.32 -4.79
CA LYS A 12 -0.79 20.35 -3.74
C LYS A 12 -0.83 18.91 -4.24
N LEU A 13 -1.77 18.57 -5.14
CA LEU A 13 -1.83 17.25 -5.77
C LEU A 13 -0.64 17.01 -6.70
N ASP A 14 -0.26 18.01 -7.49
CA ASP A 14 0.91 17.94 -8.38
C ASP A 14 2.20 17.75 -7.60
N GLU A 15 2.35 18.44 -6.47
CA GLU A 15 3.49 18.27 -5.57
C GLU A 15 3.55 16.84 -5.00
N LEU A 16 2.42 16.31 -4.54
CA LEU A 16 2.32 14.96 -4.03
C LEU A 16 2.65 13.92 -5.11
N ASP A 17 2.13 14.10 -6.32
CA ASP A 17 2.45 13.23 -7.48
C ASP A 17 3.96 13.23 -7.78
N ALA A 18 4.58 14.40 -7.79
CA ALA A 18 6.03 14.53 -7.97
C ALA A 18 6.82 13.82 -6.87
N GLN A 19 6.36 13.88 -5.62
CA GLN A 19 6.97 13.18 -4.49
C GLN A 19 6.87 11.66 -4.63
N TYR A 20 5.73 11.11 -5.09
CA TYR A 20 5.59 9.68 -5.39
C TYR A 20 6.55 9.23 -6.48
N LYS A 21 6.62 9.95 -7.60
CA LYS A 21 7.53 9.65 -8.72
C LYS A 21 8.98 9.63 -8.25
N SER A 22 9.42 10.69 -7.60
CA SER A 22 10.78 10.80 -7.07
C SER A 22 11.12 9.70 -6.08
N ALA A 23 10.20 9.37 -5.18
CA ALA A 23 10.40 8.30 -4.21
C ALA A 23 10.59 6.94 -4.90
N VAL A 24 9.69 6.59 -5.82
CA VAL A 24 9.77 5.30 -6.53
C VAL A 24 11.04 5.23 -7.39
N GLU A 25 11.43 6.31 -8.06
CA GLU A 25 12.66 6.36 -8.86
C GLU A 25 13.92 6.15 -8.02
N SER A 26 13.93 6.63 -6.78
CA SER A 26 15.09 6.56 -5.89
C SER A 26 15.40 5.17 -5.34
N PHE A 27 14.43 4.25 -5.32
CA PHE A 27 14.62 2.91 -4.80
C PHE A 27 14.92 1.91 -5.93
N SER A 28 15.81 0.95 -5.66
CA SER A 28 16.12 -0.15 -6.58
C SER A 28 15.01 -1.20 -6.61
N LYS A 29 14.38 -1.45 -5.46
CA LYS A 29 13.22 -2.35 -5.39
C LYS A 29 12.00 -1.66 -5.96
N LYS A 30 11.28 -2.37 -6.84
CA LYS A 30 10.08 -1.87 -7.51
C LYS A 30 8.86 -2.76 -7.27
N THR A 31 8.93 -3.65 -6.29
CA THR A 31 7.87 -4.62 -6.01
C THR A 31 7.38 -4.48 -4.58
N ILE A 32 6.07 -4.43 -4.43
CA ILE A 32 5.37 -4.46 -3.16
C ILE A 32 4.50 -5.71 -3.06
N LEU A 33 4.25 -6.18 -1.86
CA LEU A 33 3.46 -7.38 -1.62
C LEU A 33 2.42 -7.13 -0.54
N PHE A 34 1.16 -7.38 -0.89
CA PHE A 34 0.02 -7.25 0.01
C PHE A 34 -0.39 -8.62 0.55
N GLY A 35 -0.34 -8.78 1.84
CA GLY A 35 -1.00 -9.88 2.55
C GLY A 35 -2.47 -9.57 2.81
N ASP A 36 -3.16 -9.08 1.79
CA ASP A 36 -4.52 -8.56 1.86
C ASP A 36 -5.11 -8.38 0.46
N ARG A 37 -6.25 -7.68 0.37
CA ARG A 37 -6.84 -7.17 -0.86
C ARG A 37 -5.94 -6.09 -1.48
N PHE A 38 -6.09 -5.89 -2.79
CA PHE A 38 -5.26 -4.94 -3.52
C PHE A 38 -6.09 -3.88 -4.26
N PRO A 39 -6.46 -2.77 -3.61
CA PRO A 39 -7.24 -1.69 -4.24
C PRO A 39 -6.37 -0.60 -4.90
N PHE A 40 -5.05 -0.82 -5.09
CA PHE A 40 -4.09 0.19 -5.55
C PHE A 40 -3.61 -0.03 -6.98
N ARG A 41 -4.41 -0.66 -7.85
CA ARG A 41 -4.00 -1.00 -9.22
C ARG A 41 -3.54 0.21 -10.03
N TYR A 42 -4.29 1.28 -10.01
CA TYR A 42 -3.93 2.48 -10.75
C TYR A 42 -2.68 3.16 -10.19
N LEU A 43 -2.52 3.18 -8.88
CA LEU A 43 -1.34 3.75 -8.23
C LEU A 43 -0.05 3.02 -8.67
N VAL A 44 -0.03 1.70 -8.67
CA VAL A 44 1.15 0.95 -9.08
C VAL A 44 1.43 1.10 -10.57
N ASP A 45 0.40 1.16 -11.41
CA ASP A 45 0.55 1.38 -12.84
C ASP A 45 1.14 2.78 -13.13
N ASP A 46 0.64 3.81 -12.46
CA ASP A 46 1.10 5.20 -12.66
C ASP A 46 2.57 5.40 -12.29
N TYR A 47 3.04 4.71 -11.26
CA TYR A 47 4.42 4.86 -10.77
C TYR A 47 5.37 3.72 -11.19
N GLY A 48 4.91 2.79 -12.02
CA GLY A 48 5.75 1.72 -12.56
C GLY A 48 6.18 0.69 -11.50
N LEU A 49 5.31 0.42 -10.52
CA LEU A 49 5.54 -0.60 -9.50
C LEU A 49 4.98 -1.94 -9.93
N ASN A 50 5.66 -3.01 -9.54
CA ASN A 50 5.13 -4.37 -9.59
C ASN A 50 4.47 -4.71 -8.25
N TYR A 51 3.54 -5.65 -8.26
CA TYR A 51 2.87 -6.07 -7.04
C TYR A 51 2.53 -7.56 -7.03
N TYR A 52 2.42 -8.10 -5.83
CA TYR A 52 1.77 -9.36 -5.52
C TYR A 52 0.73 -9.12 -4.44
N ALA A 53 -0.37 -9.86 -4.45
CA ALA A 53 -1.42 -9.72 -3.45
C ALA A 53 -2.10 -11.05 -3.17
N ALA A 54 -2.65 -11.18 -1.97
CA ALA A 54 -3.41 -12.37 -1.58
C ALA A 54 -4.73 -12.46 -2.34
N PHE A 55 -5.37 -11.31 -2.62
CA PHE A 55 -6.64 -11.23 -3.34
C PHE A 55 -6.58 -10.18 -4.43
N VAL A 56 -7.29 -10.44 -5.52
CA VAL A 56 -7.40 -9.50 -6.64
C VAL A 56 -8.41 -8.39 -6.30
N GLY A 57 -7.98 -7.14 -6.43
CA GLY A 57 -8.85 -5.98 -6.28
C GLY A 57 -9.54 -5.89 -4.91
N CYS A 58 -10.82 -5.57 -4.93
CA CYS A 58 -11.68 -5.45 -3.75
C CYS A 58 -12.46 -6.74 -3.48
N SER A 59 -11.83 -7.89 -3.62
CA SER A 59 -12.45 -9.19 -3.34
C SER A 59 -13.12 -9.23 -1.96
N ALA A 60 -14.24 -9.93 -1.84
CA ALA A 60 -14.89 -10.21 -0.56
C ALA A 60 -14.27 -11.40 0.18
N GLU A 61 -13.29 -12.07 -0.42
CA GLU A 61 -12.60 -13.19 0.21
C GLU A 61 -11.83 -12.75 1.45
N SER A 62 -11.86 -13.57 2.47
CA SER A 62 -11.20 -13.33 3.76
C SER A 62 -10.15 -14.39 4.09
N GLU A 63 -10.10 -15.47 3.33
CA GLU A 63 -9.17 -16.58 3.53
C GLU A 63 -8.38 -16.85 2.25
N ALA A 64 -7.08 -16.99 2.38
CA ALA A 64 -6.20 -17.35 1.29
C ALA A 64 -5.88 -18.85 1.33
N SER A 65 -5.79 -19.48 0.15
CA SER A 65 -5.39 -20.89 0.04
C SER A 65 -3.96 -21.11 0.51
N PHE A 66 -3.64 -22.34 0.86
CA PHE A 66 -2.27 -22.72 1.24
C PHE A 66 -1.28 -22.44 0.10
N GLU A 67 -1.67 -22.69 -1.15
CA GLU A 67 -0.84 -22.41 -2.33
C GLU A 67 -0.54 -20.92 -2.44
N THR A 68 -1.54 -20.05 -2.23
CA THR A 68 -1.36 -18.60 -2.26
C THR A 68 -0.38 -18.14 -1.17
N ILE A 69 -0.56 -18.60 0.06
CA ILE A 69 0.35 -18.28 1.18
C ILE A 69 1.77 -18.75 0.87
N SER A 70 1.94 -19.98 0.40
CA SER A 70 3.24 -20.53 0.05
C SER A 70 3.92 -19.73 -1.07
N PHE A 71 3.16 -19.37 -2.11
CA PHE A 71 3.65 -18.56 -3.23
C PHE A 71 4.13 -17.19 -2.76
N LEU A 72 3.30 -16.48 -1.97
CA LEU A 72 3.63 -15.15 -1.48
C LEU A 72 4.82 -15.16 -0.50
N SER A 73 4.92 -16.18 0.35
CA SER A 73 6.06 -16.34 1.25
C SER A 73 7.37 -16.56 0.48
N LYS A 74 7.34 -17.40 -0.57
CA LYS A 74 8.50 -17.60 -1.46
C LYS A 74 8.89 -16.31 -2.19
N LYS A 75 7.91 -15.58 -2.71
CA LYS A 75 8.17 -14.29 -3.37
C LYS A 75 8.76 -13.25 -2.42
N THR A 76 8.29 -13.22 -1.17
CA THR A 76 8.88 -12.37 -0.14
C THR A 76 10.37 -12.67 0.06
N ASP A 77 10.73 -13.95 0.15
CA ASP A 77 12.11 -14.38 0.30
C ASP A 77 12.96 -14.12 -0.96
N GLU A 78 12.43 -14.46 -2.15
CA GLU A 78 13.13 -14.28 -3.44
C GLU A 78 13.46 -12.81 -3.71
N LEU A 79 12.55 -11.91 -3.41
CA LEU A 79 12.69 -10.48 -3.65
C LEU A 79 13.35 -9.75 -2.47
N GLY A 80 13.61 -10.43 -1.37
CA GLY A 80 14.20 -9.84 -0.17
C GLY A 80 13.34 -8.72 0.40
N LEU A 81 12.00 -8.89 0.38
CA LEU A 81 11.08 -7.88 0.90
C LEU A 81 11.15 -7.83 2.42
N LYS A 82 11.24 -6.63 2.95
CA LYS A 82 11.31 -6.38 4.41
C LYS A 82 9.95 -6.15 5.04
N SER A 83 8.91 -5.98 4.22
CA SER A 83 7.58 -5.62 4.69
C SER A 83 6.50 -6.31 3.87
N ILE A 84 5.41 -6.65 4.52
CA ILE A 84 4.16 -7.11 3.92
C ILE A 84 3.10 -6.05 4.18
N LEU A 85 2.46 -5.59 3.12
CA LEU A 85 1.46 -4.53 3.18
C LEU A 85 0.07 -5.09 3.46
N THR A 86 -0.73 -4.33 4.18
CA THR A 86 -2.15 -4.55 4.41
C THR A 86 -2.93 -3.29 4.11
N ILE A 87 -4.24 -3.38 4.03
CA ILE A 87 -5.11 -2.21 3.92
C ILE A 87 -5.62 -1.78 5.30
N GLU A 88 -6.25 -0.64 5.37
CA GLU A 88 -6.88 -0.11 6.58
C GLU A 88 -7.91 -1.08 7.17
N LYS A 89 -8.01 -1.11 8.50
CA LYS A 89 -8.93 -1.99 9.26
C LYS A 89 -8.72 -3.49 9.03
N SER A 90 -7.59 -3.90 8.48
CA SER A 90 -7.21 -5.31 8.36
C SER A 90 -6.92 -5.94 9.72
N ASP A 91 -7.31 -7.20 9.91
CA ASP A 91 -6.89 -8.01 11.06
C ASP A 91 -5.43 -8.49 10.94
N LYS A 92 -4.81 -8.28 9.78
CA LYS A 92 -3.42 -8.65 9.45
C LYS A 92 -3.12 -10.14 9.53
N LYS A 93 -4.14 -10.98 9.61
CA LYS A 93 -4.00 -12.43 9.79
C LYS A 93 -3.24 -13.08 8.63
N ILE A 94 -3.61 -12.75 7.39
CA ILE A 94 -2.98 -13.28 6.18
C ILE A 94 -1.52 -12.81 6.09
N ALA A 95 -1.26 -11.52 6.33
CA ALA A 95 0.09 -10.97 6.32
C ALA A 95 0.99 -11.67 7.35
N LYS A 96 0.50 -11.89 8.57
CA LYS A 96 1.23 -12.64 9.61
C LYS A 96 1.48 -14.08 9.22
N THR A 97 0.52 -14.73 8.58
CA THR A 97 0.67 -16.10 8.09
C THR A 97 1.74 -16.18 7.00
N ILE A 98 1.77 -15.23 6.06
CA ILE A 98 2.83 -15.14 5.04
C ILE A 98 4.18 -15.01 5.73
N ILE A 99 4.34 -14.06 6.65
CA ILE A 99 5.59 -13.82 7.38
C ILE A 99 6.06 -15.07 8.12
N SER A 100 5.16 -15.78 8.79
CA SER A 100 5.50 -17.01 9.54
C SER A 100 6.01 -18.15 8.65
N ASN A 101 5.74 -18.09 7.33
CA ASN A 101 6.20 -19.04 6.33
C ASN A 101 7.43 -18.58 5.53
N THR A 102 7.95 -17.37 5.78
CA THR A 102 9.23 -16.93 5.23
C THR A 102 10.41 -17.52 5.99
N ARG A 103 11.61 -17.44 5.41
CA ARG A 103 12.82 -17.96 6.04
C ARG A 103 13.18 -17.25 7.34
N ASN A 104 13.19 -15.92 7.30
CA ASN A 104 13.66 -15.10 8.42
C ASN A 104 12.54 -14.73 9.40
N LYS A 105 11.30 -14.74 8.97
CA LYS A 105 10.11 -14.44 9.81
C LYS A 105 10.18 -13.08 10.52
N ASN A 106 10.89 -12.11 9.93
CA ASN A 106 11.18 -10.81 10.54
C ASN A 106 10.64 -9.63 9.74
N GLN A 107 9.83 -9.89 8.71
CA GLN A 107 9.20 -8.82 7.95
C GLN A 107 8.23 -8.03 8.83
N LYS A 108 8.15 -6.73 8.57
CA LYS A 108 7.15 -5.86 9.21
C LYS A 108 5.81 -5.94 8.46
N THR A 109 4.72 -5.70 9.15
CA THR A 109 3.43 -5.38 8.53
C THR A 109 3.28 -3.87 8.45
N LEU A 110 3.01 -3.34 7.27
CA LEU A 110 2.76 -1.92 7.03
C LEU A 110 1.35 -1.75 6.46
N GLU A 111 0.69 -0.66 6.80
CA GLU A 111 -0.68 -0.40 6.38
C GLU A 111 -0.73 0.76 5.38
N MET A 112 -1.35 0.53 4.22
CA MET A 112 -1.75 1.58 3.28
C MET A 112 -3.26 1.76 3.35
N ASP A 113 -3.70 3.00 3.45
CA ASP A 113 -5.12 3.34 3.54
C ASP A 113 -5.70 3.60 2.14
N SER A 114 -6.67 2.79 1.74
CA SER A 114 -7.35 2.92 0.45
C SER A 114 -8.45 3.98 0.42
N LEU A 115 -8.74 4.62 1.55
CA LEU A 115 -9.84 5.57 1.74
C LEU A 115 -11.25 4.97 1.59
N GLN A 116 -11.36 3.65 1.45
CA GLN A 116 -12.67 2.97 1.33
C GLN A 116 -13.43 2.91 2.65
N SER A 117 -12.74 3.06 3.76
CA SER A 117 -13.31 2.97 5.11
C SER A 117 -13.40 4.31 5.83
N THR A 118 -13.11 5.41 5.16
CA THR A 118 -13.18 6.76 5.72
C THR A 118 -14.62 7.14 6.07
N THR A 119 -14.84 7.57 7.29
CA THR A 119 -16.16 7.96 7.80
C THR A 119 -16.30 9.49 7.85
N SER A 120 -17.54 9.96 7.98
CA SER A 120 -17.82 11.39 8.22
C SER A 120 -17.14 11.89 9.50
N LYS A 121 -16.97 11.03 10.51
CA LYS A 121 -16.26 11.35 11.73
C LYS A 121 -14.76 11.56 11.49
N ASP A 122 -14.15 10.73 10.65
CA ASP A 122 -12.74 10.88 10.28
C ASP A 122 -12.51 12.20 9.55
N ALA A 123 -13.39 12.54 8.61
CA ALA A 123 -13.36 13.82 7.90
C ALA A 123 -13.53 15.01 8.84
N ALA A 124 -14.47 14.93 9.79
CA ALA A 124 -14.67 15.97 10.80
C ALA A 124 -13.46 16.13 11.73
N ASN A 125 -12.68 15.07 11.94
CA ASN A 125 -11.44 15.07 12.71
C ASN A 125 -10.21 15.53 11.90
N GLY A 126 -10.39 15.98 10.66
CA GLY A 126 -9.34 16.54 9.82
C GLY A 126 -8.67 15.56 8.85
N THR A 127 -9.19 14.34 8.71
CA THR A 127 -8.70 13.40 7.69
C THR A 127 -9.03 13.93 6.29
N THR A 128 -8.01 14.05 5.46
CA THR A 128 -8.14 14.50 4.07
C THR A 128 -7.49 13.51 3.13
N TYR A 129 -7.88 13.54 1.85
CA TYR A 129 -7.21 12.76 0.81
C TYR A 129 -5.69 13.01 0.80
N LEU A 130 -5.27 14.29 0.84
CA LEU A 130 -3.86 14.66 0.85
C LEU A 130 -3.10 14.07 2.05
N SER A 131 -3.67 14.16 3.25
CA SER A 131 -3.01 13.66 4.46
C SER A 131 -2.86 12.13 4.43
N VAL A 132 -3.88 11.42 3.97
CA VAL A 132 -3.83 9.96 3.83
C VAL A 132 -2.82 9.54 2.75
N MET A 133 -2.85 10.17 1.58
CA MET A 133 -1.92 9.84 0.51
C MET A 133 -0.47 10.22 0.84
N GLN A 134 -0.26 11.27 1.62
CA GLN A 134 1.07 11.61 2.15
C GLN A 134 1.57 10.52 3.11
N ASN A 135 0.71 10.01 3.97
CA ASN A 135 1.06 8.89 4.85
C ASN A 135 1.34 7.61 4.06
N ASN A 136 0.52 7.30 3.05
CA ASN A 136 0.76 6.18 2.16
C ASN A 136 2.11 6.27 1.43
N LEU A 137 2.53 7.47 1.06
CA LEU A 137 3.86 7.68 0.48
C LEU A 137 4.97 7.29 1.46
N ASN A 138 4.84 7.65 2.73
CA ASN A 138 5.82 7.27 3.75
C ASN A 138 5.88 5.75 3.95
N VAL A 139 4.71 5.10 3.98
CA VAL A 139 4.60 3.63 4.04
C VAL A 139 5.25 2.99 2.82
N LEU A 140 4.98 3.51 1.62
CA LEU A 140 5.57 3.01 0.38
C LEU A 140 7.09 3.13 0.37
N LYS A 141 7.64 4.26 0.84
CA LYS A 141 9.09 4.45 1.00
C LYS A 141 9.71 3.40 1.92
N GLU A 142 9.04 3.09 3.03
CA GLU A 142 9.51 2.04 3.95
C GLU A 142 9.44 0.65 3.31
N ALA A 143 8.40 0.37 2.54
CA ALA A 143 8.21 -0.92 1.88
C ALA A 143 9.24 -1.19 0.77
N LEU A 144 9.74 -0.13 0.11
CA LEU A 144 10.70 -0.24 -1.00
C LEU A 144 12.18 -0.25 -0.55
N GLN A 145 12.46 -0.06 0.73
CA GLN A 145 13.82 -0.18 1.30
C GLN A 145 14.29 -1.64 1.34
#